data_d9f20a42e67a72d5463d660238934804
#
_entry.id   d9f20a42e67a72d5463d660238934804
#
_cell.length_a   1.000
_cell.length_b   1.000
_cell.length_c   1.000
_cell.angle_alpha   90.00
_cell.angle_beta   90.00
_cell.angle_gamma   90.00
#
_symmetry.space_group_name_H-M   'P 1'
#
loop_
_entity.id
_entity.type
_entity.pdbx_description
1 polymer ?
#
loop_
_entity_poly.entity_id
_entity_poly.type
_entity_poly.pdbx_seq_one_letter_code
_entity_poly.pdbx_strand_id
1 'polypeptide(L)'
;GLAAVYQIARDFGEAEILVGARSRDRLYFLDECRACSTVHVATDDGSEGFHGRVSELLRQRLEAMSPAERERLVFYNCGPEPMVHAAVAVQREFCRPERIFSAIDYLTKCGVGICGACAAPDGRRLCVDGPFLAEDAG
;
A
#
# COMPACT_ATOMS: atom_id res chain seq x y z
N GLY A 1 -3.69 -8.20 0.81
CA GLY A 1 -2.65 -7.18 0.75
C GLY A 1 -1.97 -6.85 2.07
N LEU A 2 -2.71 -6.88 3.19
CA LEU A 2 -2.17 -6.46 4.49
C LEU A 2 -0.97 -7.30 4.97
N ALA A 3 -1.00 -8.60 4.74
CA ALA A 3 0.11 -9.49 5.15
C ALA A 3 1.44 -9.12 4.46
N ALA A 4 1.39 -8.65 3.23
CA ALA A 4 2.60 -8.25 2.49
C ALA A 4 3.24 -6.99 3.06
N VAL A 5 2.45 -5.99 3.46
CA VAL A 5 2.99 -4.76 4.04
C VAL A 5 3.37 -4.93 5.52
N TYR A 6 2.74 -5.86 6.22
CA TYR A 6 3.04 -6.14 7.62
C TYR A 6 4.51 -6.51 7.84
N GLN A 7 5.06 -7.37 7.00
CA GLN A 7 6.46 -7.79 7.11
C GLN A 7 7.41 -6.59 6.99
N ILE A 8 7.14 -5.71 6.02
CA ILE A 8 7.93 -4.49 5.80
C ILE A 8 7.81 -3.57 7.02
N ALA A 9 6.61 -3.32 7.51
CA ALA A 9 6.36 -2.45 8.65
C ALA A 9 7.06 -2.96 9.92
N ARG A 10 7.02 -4.28 10.15
CA ARG A 10 7.70 -4.90 11.28
C ARG A 10 9.22 -4.73 11.21
N ASP A 11 9.81 -4.89 10.04
CA ASP A 11 11.25 -4.82 9.86
C ASP A 11 11.77 -3.36 9.94
N PHE A 12 10.97 -2.38 9.51
CA PHE A 12 11.32 -0.96 9.62
C PHE A 12 11.22 -0.39 11.05
N GLY A 13 10.29 -0.87 11.86
CA GLY A 13 10.11 -0.46 13.25
C GLY A 13 9.42 0.89 13.48
N GLU A 14 9.39 1.79 12.50
CA GLU A 14 8.77 3.12 12.59
C GLU A 14 7.79 3.37 11.43
N ALA A 15 7.00 2.37 11.08
CA ALA A 15 6.05 2.49 9.98
C ALA A 15 4.65 2.86 10.47
N GLU A 16 3.88 3.51 9.59
CA GLU A 16 2.43 3.67 9.72
C GLU A 16 1.75 2.79 8.68
N ILE A 17 0.71 2.08 9.08
CA ILE A 17 -0.09 1.24 8.20
C ILE A 17 -1.48 1.86 8.05
N LEU A 18 -1.90 2.09 6.82
CA LEU A 18 -3.26 2.50 6.49
C LEU A 18 -4.00 1.31 5.89
N VAL A 19 -5.10 0.92 6.50
CA VAL A 19 -5.90 -0.24 6.09
C VAL A 19 -7.26 0.23 5.63
N GLY A 20 -7.67 -0.20 4.44
CA GLY A 20 -9.00 0.06 3.90
C GLY A 20 -9.81 -1.22 3.77
N ALA A 21 -11.09 -1.15 4.13
CA ALA A 21 -12.07 -2.23 3.93
C ALA A 21 -13.45 -1.64 3.68
N ARG A 22 -14.37 -2.47 3.17
CA ARG A 22 -15.78 -2.05 3.00
C ARG A 22 -16.48 -1.82 4.33
N SER A 23 -16.21 -2.72 5.29
CA SER A 23 -16.87 -2.72 6.60
C SER A 23 -15.95 -3.37 7.64
N ARG A 24 -16.30 -3.18 8.91
CA ARG A 24 -15.57 -3.73 10.06
C ARG A 24 -15.37 -5.25 9.99
N ASP A 25 -16.34 -5.97 9.53
CA ASP A 25 -16.29 -7.45 9.44
C ASP A 25 -15.31 -7.95 8.38
N ARG A 26 -14.80 -7.09 7.53
CA ARG A 26 -13.75 -7.38 6.54
C ARG A 26 -12.35 -7.06 7.04
N LEU A 27 -12.23 -6.53 8.25
CA LEU A 27 -10.95 -6.22 8.87
C LEU A 27 -10.44 -7.43 9.65
N TYR A 28 -9.21 -7.82 9.38
CA TYR A 28 -8.53 -8.90 10.09
C TYR A 28 -7.03 -8.58 10.13
N PHE A 29 -6.30 -9.28 10.99
CA PHE A 29 -4.84 -9.12 11.14
C PHE A 29 -4.43 -7.76 11.73
N LEU A 30 -5.37 -7.00 12.32
CA LEU A 30 -5.10 -5.67 12.85
C LEU A 30 -4.27 -5.69 14.14
N ASP A 31 -4.49 -6.68 15.00
CA ASP A 31 -3.78 -6.75 16.28
C ASP A 31 -2.28 -6.98 16.07
N GLU A 32 -1.92 -7.83 15.11
CA GLU A 32 -0.54 -8.07 14.72
C GLU A 32 0.11 -6.79 14.15
N CYS A 33 -0.62 -6.05 13.34
CA CYS A 33 -0.14 -4.79 12.80
C CYS A 33 0.04 -3.72 13.90
N ARG A 34 -0.90 -3.63 14.83
CA ARG A 34 -0.85 -2.69 15.96
C ARG A 34 0.29 -2.98 16.91
N ALA A 35 0.72 -4.24 17.00
CA ALA A 35 1.85 -4.62 17.84
C ALA A 35 3.19 -4.06 17.33
N CYS A 36 3.31 -3.76 16.05
CA CYS A 36 4.58 -3.29 15.46
C CYS A 36 4.50 -1.92 14.79
N SER A 37 3.31 -1.34 14.62
CA SER A 37 3.11 -0.10 13.85
C SER A 37 1.91 0.69 14.37
N THR A 38 1.88 1.98 14.03
CA THR A 38 0.65 2.78 14.17
C THR A 38 -0.28 2.43 13.02
N VAL A 39 -1.50 2.00 13.34
CA VAL A 39 -2.49 1.56 12.35
C VAL A 39 -3.64 2.55 12.26
N HIS A 40 -3.95 2.99 11.05
CA HIS A 40 -5.09 3.83 10.74
C HIS A 40 -6.06 3.02 9.87
N VAL A 41 -7.33 3.00 10.23
CA VAL A 41 -8.36 2.20 9.56
C VAL A 41 -9.36 3.12 8.86
N ALA A 42 -9.72 2.77 7.63
CA ALA A 42 -10.82 3.37 6.88
C ALA A 42 -11.81 2.29 6.46
N THR A 43 -13.10 2.55 6.65
CA THR A 43 -14.17 1.67 6.15
C THR A 43 -15.14 2.48 5.32
N ASP A 44 -15.62 1.90 4.21
CA ASP A 44 -16.54 2.57 3.29
C ASP A 44 -17.88 2.89 3.98
N ASP A 45 -18.35 2.02 4.87
CA ASP A 45 -19.60 2.19 5.60
C ASP A 45 -19.46 2.94 6.93
N GLY A 46 -18.25 3.28 7.34
CA GLY A 46 -17.97 3.98 8.60
C GLY A 46 -18.10 3.12 9.87
N SER A 47 -18.20 1.81 9.74
CA SER A 47 -18.37 0.90 10.89
C SER A 47 -17.13 0.78 11.77
N GLU A 48 -15.95 1.16 11.26
CA GLU A 48 -14.69 1.22 12.00
C GLU A 48 -13.82 2.34 11.42
N GLY A 49 -13.19 3.13 12.29
CA GLY A 49 -12.23 4.16 11.91
C GLY A 49 -12.80 5.28 11.04
N PHE A 50 -12.01 5.73 10.07
CA PHE A 50 -12.39 6.78 9.13
C PHE A 50 -13.51 6.29 8.20
N HIS A 51 -14.56 7.09 8.07
CA HIS A 51 -15.68 6.80 7.16
C HIS A 51 -15.34 7.29 5.76
N GLY A 52 -14.89 6.41 4.91
CA GLY A 52 -14.48 6.72 3.55
C GLY A 52 -13.44 5.74 3.03
N ARG A 53 -12.86 6.06 1.89
CA ARG A 53 -11.82 5.23 1.28
C ARG A 53 -10.46 5.47 1.91
N VAL A 54 -9.61 4.46 1.87
CA VAL A 54 -8.24 4.57 2.41
C VAL A 54 -7.43 5.64 1.70
N SER A 55 -7.69 5.92 0.42
CA SER A 55 -7.05 7.00 -0.33
C SER A 55 -7.41 8.40 0.19
N GLU A 56 -8.63 8.57 0.68
CA GLU A 56 -9.08 9.82 1.31
C GLU A 56 -8.40 10.00 2.68
N LEU A 57 -8.32 8.94 3.46
CA LEU A 57 -7.59 8.94 4.73
C LEU A 57 -6.11 9.25 4.51
N LEU A 58 -5.50 8.65 3.49
CA LEU A 58 -4.12 8.91 3.11
C LEU A 58 -3.89 10.39 2.79
N ARG A 59 -4.75 10.98 1.97
CA ARG A 59 -4.69 12.41 1.63
C ARG A 59 -4.73 13.29 2.89
N GLN A 60 -5.67 13.00 3.77
CA GLN A 60 -5.83 13.72 5.04
C GLN A 60 -4.55 13.64 5.90
N ARG A 61 -3.95 12.45 5.98
CA ARG A 61 -2.69 12.25 6.70
C ARG A 61 -1.54 13.03 6.07
N LEU A 62 -1.41 13.01 4.75
CA LEU A 62 -0.33 13.70 4.03
C LEU A 62 -0.47 15.23 4.11
N GLU A 63 -1.68 15.74 4.03
CA GLU A 63 -1.95 17.19 4.18
C GLU A 63 -1.62 17.70 5.59
N ALA A 64 -1.77 16.85 6.61
CA ALA A 64 -1.43 17.18 7.99
C ALA A 64 0.08 17.17 8.27
N MET A 65 0.88 16.57 7.41
CA MET A 65 2.34 16.50 7.56
C MET A 65 3.04 17.74 7.01
N SER A 66 4.16 18.11 7.62
CA SER A 66 5.03 19.16 7.07
C SER A 66 5.74 18.69 5.79
N PRO A 67 6.19 19.61 4.91
CA PRO A 67 6.98 19.22 3.73
C PRO A 67 8.23 18.40 4.07
N ALA A 68 8.91 18.73 5.18
CA ALA A 68 10.08 17.98 5.63
C ALA A 68 9.74 16.53 6.01
N GLU A 69 8.60 16.31 6.67
CA GLU A 69 8.12 14.96 6.99
C GLU A 69 7.78 14.17 5.73
N ARG A 70 7.12 14.81 4.76
CA ARG A 70 6.76 14.17 3.48
C ARG A 70 7.98 13.72 2.67
N GLU A 71 9.05 14.48 2.68
CA GLU A 71 10.29 14.14 1.99
C GLU A 71 10.96 12.87 2.50
N ARG A 72 10.66 12.46 3.72
CA ARG A 72 11.21 11.25 4.35
C ARG A 72 10.38 10.00 4.07
N LEU A 73 9.20 10.14 3.50
CA LEU A 73 8.28 9.03 3.29
C LEU A 73 8.70 8.13 2.14
N VAL A 74 8.52 6.85 2.34
CA VAL A 74 8.53 5.81 1.31
C VAL A 74 7.23 5.04 1.45
N PHE A 75 6.56 4.80 0.32
CA PHE A 75 5.26 4.14 0.31
C PHE A 75 5.35 2.72 -0.21
N TYR A 76 4.65 1.83 0.47
CA TYR A 76 4.45 0.45 0.04
C TYR A 76 2.96 0.16 -0.04
N ASN A 77 2.45 -0.04 -1.24
CA ASN A 77 1.04 -0.26 -1.51
C ASN A 77 0.80 -1.72 -1.89
N CYS A 78 -0.22 -2.33 -1.31
CA CYS A 78 -0.63 -3.68 -1.69
C CYS A 78 -2.14 -3.83 -1.52
N GLY A 79 -2.78 -4.42 -2.51
CA GLY A 79 -4.22 -4.68 -2.49
C GLY A 79 -4.83 -4.70 -3.87
N PRO A 80 -6.17 -4.57 -3.95
CA PRO A 80 -6.86 -4.50 -5.23
C PRO A 80 -6.37 -3.35 -6.11
N GLU A 81 -6.27 -3.59 -7.41
CA GLU A 81 -5.75 -2.63 -8.37
C GLU A 81 -6.38 -1.23 -8.27
N PRO A 82 -7.73 -1.08 -8.19
CA PRO A 82 -8.33 0.24 -8.08
C PRO A 82 -7.92 1.01 -6.82
N MET A 83 -7.74 0.30 -5.70
CA MET A 83 -7.29 0.90 -4.44
C MET A 83 -5.85 1.37 -4.53
N VAL A 84 -4.98 0.54 -5.10
CA VAL A 84 -3.55 0.89 -5.28
C VAL A 84 -3.43 2.10 -6.20
N HIS A 85 -4.14 2.12 -7.33
CA HIS A 85 -4.12 3.27 -8.25
C HIS A 85 -4.60 4.55 -7.59
N ALA A 86 -5.66 4.50 -6.78
CA ALA A 86 -6.15 5.66 -6.05
C ALA A 86 -5.13 6.16 -5.01
N ALA A 87 -4.49 5.25 -4.31
CA ALA A 87 -3.44 5.61 -3.34
C ALA A 87 -2.23 6.23 -4.02
N VAL A 88 -1.75 5.63 -5.10
CA VAL A 88 -0.60 6.14 -5.89
C VAL A 88 -0.90 7.54 -6.46
N ALA A 89 -2.11 7.78 -6.95
CA ALA A 89 -2.51 9.09 -7.46
C ALA A 89 -2.37 10.17 -6.38
N VAL A 90 -2.78 9.88 -5.15
CA VAL A 90 -2.60 10.79 -4.00
C VAL A 90 -1.12 10.95 -3.66
N GLN A 91 -0.38 9.86 -3.58
CA GLN A 91 1.03 9.87 -3.21
C GLN A 91 1.89 10.69 -4.18
N ARG A 92 1.61 10.61 -5.48
CA ARG A 92 2.31 11.38 -6.52
C ARG A 92 2.13 12.88 -6.41
N GLU A 93 1.07 13.36 -5.79
CA GLU A 93 0.87 14.79 -5.53
C GLU A 93 1.83 15.34 -4.47
N PHE A 94 2.32 14.47 -3.58
CA PHE A 94 3.14 14.87 -2.42
C PHE A 94 4.59 14.36 -2.48
N CYS A 95 4.84 13.28 -3.22
CA CYS A 95 6.14 12.59 -3.21
C CYS A 95 6.57 12.20 -4.62
N ARG A 96 7.88 11.92 -4.76
CA ARG A 96 8.45 11.47 -6.03
C ARG A 96 8.09 10.02 -6.31
N PRO A 97 7.85 9.65 -7.59
CA PRO A 97 7.51 8.28 -7.97
C PRO A 97 8.52 7.23 -7.51
N GLU A 98 9.81 7.56 -7.44
CA GLU A 98 10.87 6.65 -7.03
C GLU A 98 10.74 6.18 -5.58
N ARG A 99 9.92 6.85 -4.78
CA ARG A 99 9.64 6.49 -3.39
C ARG A 99 8.31 5.77 -3.20
N ILE A 100 7.67 5.41 -4.29
CA ILE A 100 6.37 4.73 -4.29
C ILE A 100 6.56 3.34 -4.85
N PHE A 101 6.29 2.33 -4.03
CA PHE A 101 6.41 0.92 -4.39
C PHE A 101 5.04 0.26 -4.27
N SER A 102 4.64 -0.46 -5.31
CA SER A 102 3.33 -1.08 -5.37
C SER A 102 3.41 -2.55 -5.75
N ALA A 103 2.60 -3.37 -5.08
CA ALA A 103 2.32 -4.74 -5.44
C ALA A 103 0.83 -4.85 -5.78
N ILE A 104 0.53 -4.98 -7.07
CA ILE A 104 -0.82 -5.22 -7.54
C ILE A 104 -1.03 -6.73 -7.60
N ASP A 105 -2.24 -7.18 -7.32
CA ASP A 105 -2.58 -8.61 -7.26
C ASP A 105 -2.62 -9.23 -8.67
N TYR A 106 -1.45 -9.47 -9.25
CA TYR A 106 -1.31 -10.26 -10.47
C TYR A 106 -1.25 -11.75 -10.12
N LEU A 107 -1.89 -12.55 -10.94
CA LEU A 107 -1.90 -13.99 -10.75
C LEU A 107 -0.50 -14.58 -10.87
N THR A 108 0.06 -15.05 -9.77
CA THR A 108 1.37 -15.73 -9.76
C THR A 108 1.16 -17.24 -9.87
N LYS A 109 1.84 -17.87 -10.83
CA LYS A 109 1.76 -19.34 -11.07
C LYS A 109 3.07 -20.04 -10.78
N CYS A 110 4.11 -19.79 -11.58
CA CYS A 110 5.38 -20.52 -11.44
C CYS A 110 6.25 -20.03 -10.28
N GLY A 111 6.23 -18.75 -9.95
CA GLY A 111 7.04 -18.17 -8.89
C GLY A 111 8.52 -17.99 -9.23
N VAL A 112 8.95 -18.35 -10.45
CA VAL A 112 10.36 -18.38 -10.87
C VAL A 112 10.62 -17.64 -12.19
N GLY A 113 9.67 -16.83 -12.63
CA GLY A 113 9.85 -15.96 -13.78
C GLY A 113 9.73 -16.59 -15.16
N ILE A 114 9.18 -17.80 -15.27
CA ILE A 114 9.11 -18.53 -16.54
C ILE A 114 7.79 -18.30 -17.27
N CYS A 115 6.65 -18.39 -16.58
CA CYS A 115 5.34 -18.46 -17.25
C CYS A 115 4.77 -17.10 -17.67
N GLY A 116 5.27 -15.99 -17.14
CA GLY A 116 4.79 -14.64 -17.46
C GLY A 116 3.41 -14.26 -16.88
N ALA A 117 2.78 -15.14 -16.11
CA ALA A 117 1.43 -14.88 -15.58
C ALA A 117 1.33 -13.65 -14.67
N CYS A 118 2.41 -13.31 -13.98
CA CYS A 118 2.49 -12.16 -13.07
C CYS A 118 3.19 -10.95 -13.69
N ALA A 119 3.29 -10.87 -15.01
CA ALA A 119 3.95 -9.76 -15.68
C ALA A 119 3.10 -8.47 -15.60
N ALA A 120 3.73 -7.40 -15.15
CA ALA A 120 3.19 -6.06 -15.21
C ALA A 120 3.20 -5.54 -16.67
N PRO A 121 2.46 -4.47 -16.99
CA PRO A 121 2.43 -3.90 -18.34
C PRO A 121 3.79 -3.53 -18.92
N ASP A 122 4.76 -3.20 -18.07
CA ASP A 122 6.13 -2.86 -18.44
C ASP A 122 7.05 -4.08 -18.61
N GLY A 123 6.51 -5.28 -18.39
CA GLY A 123 7.22 -6.54 -18.55
C GLY A 123 7.93 -7.05 -17.29
N ARG A 124 7.98 -6.28 -16.21
CA ARG A 124 8.51 -6.76 -14.93
C ARG A 124 7.59 -7.84 -14.35
N ARG A 125 8.17 -8.83 -13.69
CA ARG A 125 7.44 -9.98 -13.14
C ARG A 125 7.48 -9.95 -11.63
N LEU A 126 6.32 -9.90 -10.99
CA LEU A 126 6.23 -9.80 -9.54
C LEU A 126 6.97 -10.89 -8.78
N CYS A 127 7.01 -12.09 -9.32
CA CYS A 127 7.67 -13.22 -8.65
C CYS A 127 9.20 -13.15 -8.65
N VAL A 128 9.80 -12.37 -9.58
CA VAL A 128 11.26 -12.23 -9.71
C VAL A 128 11.70 -10.81 -9.40
N ASP A 129 11.02 -9.82 -9.96
CA ASP A 129 11.40 -8.41 -9.88
C ASP A 129 10.75 -7.68 -8.70
N GLY A 130 9.69 -8.27 -8.11
CA GLY A 130 8.91 -7.71 -7.02
C GLY A 130 9.05 -8.51 -5.71
N PRO A 131 7.98 -8.59 -4.90
CA PRO A 131 6.58 -8.24 -5.23
C PRO A 131 6.28 -6.75 -5.34
N PHE A 132 7.04 -5.88 -4.70
CA PHE A 132 6.85 -4.44 -4.77
C PHE A 132 7.70 -3.85 -5.89
N LEU A 133 7.04 -3.24 -6.86
CA LEU A 133 7.69 -2.58 -7.99
C LEU A 133 7.62 -1.07 -7.80
N ALA A 134 8.74 -0.38 -8.02
CA ALA A 134 8.78 1.07 -7.98
C ALA A 134 7.95 1.67 -9.12
N GLU A 135 7.24 2.74 -8.82
CA GLU A 135 6.53 3.52 -9.83
C GLU A 135 7.53 4.22 -10.75
N ASP A 136 7.27 4.23 -12.03
CA ASP A 136 8.13 4.92 -12.98
C ASP A 136 7.93 6.43 -12.93
N ALA A 137 9.01 7.19 -13.12
CA ALA A 137 9.00 8.64 -13.14
C ALA A 137 8.38 9.24 -14.42
N GLY A 138 8.15 8.38 -15.42
CA GLY A 138 7.63 8.79 -16.71
C GLY A 138 6.19 8.44 -16.98
#